data_3adfa2006dff673f42ff9dc4a14b10f6
#
_entry.id   3adfa2006dff673f42ff9dc4a14b10f6
#
_cell.length_a   1.000
_cell.length_b   1.000
_cell.length_c   1.000
_cell.angle_alpha   90.00
_cell.angle_beta   90.00
_cell.angle_gamma   90.00
#
_symmetry.space_group_name_H-M   'P 1'
#
loop_
_entity.id
_entity.type
_entity.pdbx_description
1 polymer ?
#
loop_
_entity_poly.entity_id
_entity_poly.type
_entity_poly.pdbx_seq_one_letter_code
_entity_poly.pdbx_strand_id
1 'polypeptide(L)'
;MADADVHRHARAAYDNLGRTAIESAVLAVRGPAAIRDYMPIEGRAHLDAALAGGTGVLIISGHMANWELAGATIAAHGYPADGVVRHMGNPIFERWLTRVRAASGMR
;
A
#
# COMPACT_ATOMS: atom_id res chain seq x y z
N MET A 1 -3.15 17.88 24.84
CA MET A 1 -2.66 18.33 23.53
C MET A 1 -3.31 19.66 23.25
N ALA A 2 -2.53 20.69 22.89
CA ALA A 2 -3.10 22.01 22.61
C ALA A 2 -3.91 21.99 21.30
N ASP A 3 -4.96 22.84 21.16
CA ASP A 3 -5.81 22.88 19.95
C ASP A 3 -5.00 23.11 18.68
N ALA A 4 -3.96 23.94 18.74
CA ALA A 4 -3.05 24.16 17.62
C ALA A 4 -2.33 22.88 17.16
N ASP A 5 -2.00 21.99 18.10
CA ASP A 5 -1.36 20.71 17.79
C ASP A 5 -2.35 19.76 17.12
N VAL A 6 -3.60 19.76 17.56
CA VAL A 6 -4.67 18.95 16.92
C VAL A 6 -4.86 19.37 15.48
N HIS A 7 -5.00 20.66 15.21
CA HIS A 7 -5.16 21.18 13.85
C HIS A 7 -3.97 20.88 12.96
N ARG A 8 -2.74 21.00 13.49
CA ARG A 8 -1.52 20.67 12.73
C ARG A 8 -1.50 19.19 12.34
N HIS A 9 -1.78 18.28 13.29
CA HIS A 9 -1.80 16.84 13.01
C HIS A 9 -2.93 16.43 12.07
N ALA A 10 -4.12 17.03 12.23
CA ALA A 10 -5.25 16.79 11.34
C ALA A 10 -4.90 17.20 9.90
N ARG A 11 -4.32 18.39 9.70
CA ARG A 11 -3.88 18.84 8.36
C ARG A 11 -2.86 17.88 7.77
N ALA A 12 -1.83 17.50 8.52
CA ALA A 12 -0.80 16.56 8.06
C ALA A 12 -1.39 15.20 7.68
N ALA A 13 -2.39 14.71 8.41
CA ALA A 13 -3.08 13.46 8.09
C ALA A 13 -3.87 13.56 6.78
N TYR A 14 -4.59 14.67 6.54
CA TYR A 14 -5.31 14.90 5.28
C TYR A 14 -4.37 15.09 4.10
N ASP A 15 -3.25 15.79 4.28
CA ASP A 15 -2.22 15.95 3.26
C ASP A 15 -1.62 14.59 2.87
N ASN A 16 -1.36 13.73 3.86
CA ASN A 16 -0.88 12.37 3.61
C ASN A 16 -1.93 11.51 2.88
N LEU A 17 -3.20 11.61 3.26
CA LEU A 17 -4.29 10.88 2.59
C LEU A 17 -4.42 11.30 1.11
N GLY A 18 -4.37 12.59 0.84
CA GLY A 18 -4.40 13.14 -0.52
C GLY A 18 -3.21 12.64 -1.35
N ARG A 19 -2.01 12.66 -0.78
CA ARG A 19 -0.80 12.12 -1.40
C ARG A 19 -0.94 10.64 -1.71
N THR A 20 -1.39 9.84 -0.74
CA THR A 20 -1.64 8.39 -0.90
C THR A 20 -2.55 8.11 -2.08
N ALA A 21 -3.66 8.84 -2.22
CA ALA A 21 -4.61 8.66 -3.32
C ALA A 21 -3.97 8.96 -4.69
N ILE A 22 -3.23 10.07 -4.80
CA ILE A 22 -2.58 10.48 -6.05
C ILE A 22 -1.46 9.50 -6.42
N GLU A 23 -0.59 9.15 -5.49
CA GLU A 23 0.52 8.22 -5.73
C GLU A 23 0.01 6.85 -6.17
N SER A 24 -1.00 6.33 -5.48
CA SER A 24 -1.61 5.04 -5.81
C SER A 24 -2.22 5.04 -7.22
N ALA A 25 -2.94 6.10 -7.59
CA ALA A 25 -3.51 6.24 -8.92
C ALA A 25 -2.44 6.35 -10.01
N VAL A 26 -1.41 7.18 -9.80
CA VAL A 26 -0.31 7.36 -10.76
C VAL A 26 0.48 6.07 -10.97
N LEU A 27 0.82 5.37 -9.89
CA LEU A 27 1.63 4.16 -9.98
C LEU A 27 0.84 2.96 -10.51
N ALA A 28 -0.48 2.89 -10.25
CA ALA A 28 -1.34 1.90 -10.88
C ALA A 28 -1.38 2.05 -12.41
N VAL A 29 -1.39 3.28 -12.93
CA VAL A 29 -1.34 3.55 -14.37
C VAL A 29 0.04 3.20 -14.96
N ARG A 30 1.12 3.46 -14.22
CA ARG A 30 2.48 3.17 -14.66
C ARG A 30 2.87 1.69 -14.55
N GLY A 31 2.13 0.94 -13.74
CA GLY A 31 2.28 -0.50 -13.57
C GLY A 31 3.40 -0.94 -12.60
N PRO A 32 3.53 -2.27 -12.38
CA PRO A 32 4.40 -2.84 -11.36
C PRO A 32 5.89 -2.49 -11.50
N ALA A 33 6.39 -2.32 -12.73
CA ALA A 33 7.78 -1.96 -12.96
C ALA A 33 8.11 -0.58 -12.34
N ALA A 34 7.23 0.41 -12.56
CA ALA A 34 7.42 1.73 -11.99
C ALA A 34 7.32 1.74 -10.46
N ILE A 35 6.45 0.89 -9.89
CA ILE A 35 6.35 0.73 -8.43
C ILE A 35 7.67 0.17 -7.88
N ARG A 36 8.22 -0.86 -8.49
CA ARG A 36 9.48 -1.49 -8.09
C ARG A 36 10.65 -0.51 -8.13
N ASP A 37 10.72 0.31 -9.17
CA ASP A 37 11.79 1.29 -9.34
C ASP A 37 11.68 2.47 -8.35
N TYR A 38 10.45 2.84 -7.98
CA TYR A 38 10.16 3.92 -7.05
C TYR A 38 10.27 3.50 -5.58
N MET A 39 9.91 2.25 -5.26
CA MET A 39 9.78 1.73 -3.89
C MET A 39 10.70 0.52 -3.67
N PRO A 40 11.95 0.71 -3.23
CA PRO A 40 12.80 -0.39 -2.79
C PRO A 40 12.26 -1.02 -1.50
N ILE A 41 12.48 -2.32 -1.32
CA ILE A 41 12.17 -3.00 -0.07
C ILE A 41 13.45 -3.06 0.78
N GLU A 42 13.47 -2.29 1.86
CA GLU A 42 14.49 -2.45 2.90
C GLU A 42 14.22 -3.73 3.70
N GLY A 43 15.27 -4.45 4.05
CA GLY A 43 15.14 -5.71 4.79
C GLY A 43 14.55 -6.88 4.00
N ARG A 44 14.59 -6.83 2.67
CA ARG A 44 14.08 -7.89 1.78
C ARG A 44 14.58 -9.28 2.18
N ALA A 45 15.83 -9.40 2.63
CA ALA A 45 16.40 -10.67 3.06
C ALA A 45 15.63 -11.35 4.21
N HIS A 46 14.99 -10.58 5.09
CA HIS A 46 14.14 -11.13 6.16
C HIS A 46 12.87 -11.75 5.59
N LEU A 47 12.26 -11.12 4.58
CA LEU A 47 11.09 -11.67 3.89
C LEU A 47 11.46 -12.96 3.13
N ASP A 48 12.56 -12.93 2.40
CA ASP A 48 13.06 -14.12 1.66
C ASP A 48 13.34 -15.28 2.61
N ALA A 49 14.00 -15.03 3.75
CA ALA A 49 14.28 -16.04 4.77
C ALA A 49 12.99 -16.62 5.40
N ALA A 50 12.00 -15.76 5.67
CA ALA A 50 10.73 -16.21 6.23
C ALA A 50 9.93 -17.07 5.23
N LEU A 51 9.94 -16.71 3.94
CA LEU A 51 9.28 -17.47 2.88
C LEU A 51 9.97 -18.80 2.57
N ALA A 52 11.28 -18.91 2.78
CA ALA A 52 12.02 -20.16 2.59
C ALA A 52 11.51 -21.31 3.47
N GLY A 53 10.84 -21.00 4.57
CA GLY A 53 10.17 -22.00 5.42
C GLY A 53 8.94 -22.67 4.81
N GLY A 54 8.42 -22.19 3.68
CA GLY A 54 7.29 -22.77 2.94
C GLY A 54 5.91 -22.62 3.58
N THR A 55 5.80 -21.90 4.70
CA THR A 55 4.53 -21.71 5.45
C THR A 55 3.81 -20.41 5.11
N GLY A 56 4.39 -19.59 4.23
CA GLY A 56 3.91 -18.25 3.96
C GLY A 56 4.29 -17.24 5.05
N VAL A 57 3.94 -15.96 4.83
CA VAL A 57 4.25 -14.87 5.74
C VAL A 57 3.03 -13.99 5.93
N LEU A 58 2.70 -13.68 7.17
CA LEU A 58 1.70 -12.69 7.51
C LEU A 58 2.39 -11.36 7.81
N ILE A 59 2.13 -10.35 6.96
CA ILE A 59 2.63 -8.99 7.16
C ILE A 59 1.55 -8.16 7.83
N ILE A 60 1.85 -7.62 9.01
CA ILE A 60 0.96 -6.73 9.74
C ILE A 60 1.49 -5.30 9.58
N SER A 61 0.64 -4.39 9.14
CA SER A 61 0.97 -2.97 8.96
C SER A 61 -0.11 -2.07 9.54
N GLY A 62 0.23 -0.81 9.74
CA GLY A 62 -0.71 0.24 10.14
C GLY A 62 -1.10 1.14 8.97
N HIS A 63 -2.16 1.96 9.17
CA HIS A 63 -2.54 3.01 8.23
C HIS A 63 -1.61 4.23 8.38
N MET A 64 -0.34 4.04 8.04
CA MET A 64 0.71 5.08 8.07
C MET A 64 1.28 5.25 6.66
N ALA A 65 1.63 6.46 6.31
CA ALA A 65 2.11 6.83 4.97
C ALA A 65 1.18 6.26 3.88
N ASN A 66 1.74 5.65 2.83
CA ASN A 66 0.96 5.04 1.75
C ASN A 66 0.91 3.51 1.90
N TRP A 67 -0.04 3.01 2.70
CA TRP A 67 -0.24 1.58 2.94
C TRP A 67 -0.69 0.81 1.68
N GLU A 68 -1.41 1.46 0.73
CA GLU A 68 -1.79 0.83 -0.54
C GLU A 68 -0.54 0.54 -1.37
N LEU A 69 0.38 1.50 -1.41
CA LEU A 69 1.64 1.34 -2.12
C LEU A 69 2.56 0.32 -1.44
N ALA A 70 2.51 0.19 -0.13
CA ALA A 70 3.28 -0.83 0.59
C ALA A 70 2.90 -2.25 0.13
N GLY A 71 1.60 -2.57 0.05
CA GLY A 71 1.12 -3.84 -0.48
C GLY A 71 1.49 -4.04 -1.96
N ALA A 72 1.27 -3.01 -2.78
CA ALA A 72 1.62 -3.02 -4.19
C ALA A 72 3.13 -3.23 -4.42
N THR A 73 3.97 -2.71 -3.53
CA THR A 73 5.43 -2.89 -3.60
C THR A 73 5.82 -4.35 -3.43
N ILE A 74 5.25 -5.04 -2.47
CA ILE A 74 5.48 -6.47 -2.24
C ILE A 74 5.17 -7.26 -3.53
N ALA A 75 3.99 -7.02 -4.13
CA ALA A 75 3.58 -7.67 -5.37
C ALA A 75 4.51 -7.31 -6.54
N ALA A 76 4.87 -6.03 -6.71
CA ALA A 76 5.73 -5.54 -7.78
C ALA A 76 7.16 -6.12 -7.73
N HIS A 77 7.64 -6.47 -6.54
CA HIS A 77 8.91 -7.16 -6.34
C HIS A 77 8.84 -8.69 -6.55
N GLY A 78 7.69 -9.23 -6.98
CA GLY A 78 7.52 -10.62 -7.37
C GLY A 78 7.04 -11.55 -6.26
N TYR A 79 6.64 -11.01 -5.11
CA TYR A 79 6.04 -11.82 -4.05
C TYR A 79 4.52 -11.90 -4.25
N PRO A 80 3.91 -13.08 -4.29
CA PRO A 80 2.46 -13.21 -4.29
C PRO A 80 1.88 -12.55 -3.03
N ALA A 81 1.08 -11.50 -3.19
CA ALA A 81 0.54 -10.74 -2.07
C ALA A 81 -0.99 -10.69 -2.14
N ASP A 82 -1.63 -11.19 -1.10
CA ASP A 82 -3.07 -11.10 -0.89
C ASP A 82 -3.37 -10.09 0.22
N GLY A 83 -4.29 -9.16 -0.04
CA GLY A 83 -4.66 -8.15 0.92
C GLY A 83 -5.96 -8.49 1.66
N VAL A 84 -5.91 -8.58 2.99
CA VAL A 84 -7.13 -8.66 3.80
C VAL A 84 -7.70 -7.26 3.97
N VAL A 85 -8.83 -6.97 3.33
CA VAL A 85 -9.43 -5.65 3.29
C VAL A 85 -10.90 -5.69 3.71
N ARG A 86 -11.38 -4.57 4.23
CA ARG A 86 -12.80 -4.38 4.50
C ARG A 86 -13.48 -3.79 3.26
N HIS A 87 -14.67 -4.29 2.93
CA HIS A 87 -15.51 -3.68 1.90
C HIS A 87 -15.82 -2.22 2.20
N MET A 88 -15.65 -1.38 1.20
CA MET A 88 -16.00 0.04 1.29
C MET A 88 -17.51 0.22 1.13
N GLY A 89 -18.09 1.14 1.89
CA GLY A 89 -19.53 1.45 1.78
C GLY A 89 -19.93 2.09 0.44
N ASN A 90 -18.98 2.64 -0.31
CA ASN A 90 -19.22 3.23 -1.63
C ASN A 90 -18.80 2.26 -2.74
N PRO A 91 -19.74 1.70 -3.53
CA PRO A 91 -19.43 0.69 -4.55
C PRO A 91 -18.62 1.22 -5.74
N ILE A 92 -18.67 2.53 -6.00
CA ILE A 92 -17.86 3.15 -7.07
C ILE A 92 -16.39 3.19 -6.63
N PHE A 93 -16.15 3.64 -5.39
CA PHE A 93 -14.82 3.69 -4.82
C PHE A 93 -14.22 2.30 -4.63
N GLU A 94 -15.02 1.32 -4.17
CA GLU A 94 -14.63 -0.08 -4.05
C GLU A 94 -14.11 -0.64 -5.38
N ARG A 95 -14.88 -0.47 -6.46
CA ARG A 95 -14.48 -0.92 -7.81
C ARG A 95 -13.22 -0.24 -8.32
N TRP A 96 -13.08 1.06 -8.05
CA TRP A 96 -11.88 1.79 -8.42
C TRP A 96 -10.66 1.25 -7.67
N LEU A 97 -10.75 1.10 -6.36
CA LEU A 97 -9.67 0.62 -5.51
C LEU A 97 -9.25 -0.82 -5.85
N THR A 98 -10.21 -1.69 -6.11
CA THR A 98 -9.97 -3.07 -6.57
C THR A 98 -9.18 -3.09 -7.89
N ARG A 99 -9.54 -2.22 -8.84
CA ARG A 99 -8.79 -2.09 -10.10
C ARG A 99 -7.36 -1.58 -9.88
N VAL A 100 -7.17 -0.60 -9.01
CA VAL A 100 -5.86 -0.06 -8.66
C VAL A 100 -4.97 -1.15 -8.07
N ARG A 101 -5.50 -1.94 -7.14
CA ARG A 101 -4.79 -3.07 -6.52
C ARG A 101 -4.42 -4.14 -7.54
N ALA A 102 -5.38 -4.56 -8.36
CA ALA A 102 -5.11 -5.55 -9.43
C ALA A 102 -4.08 -5.05 -10.44
N ALA A 103 -4.13 -3.77 -10.83
CA ALA A 103 -3.16 -3.18 -11.75
C ALA A 103 -1.74 -3.11 -11.16
N SER A 104 -1.61 -3.05 -9.84
CA SER A 104 -0.32 -3.09 -9.14
C SER A 104 0.20 -4.50 -8.84
N GLY A 105 -0.55 -5.55 -9.20
CA GLY A 105 -0.18 -6.95 -9.04
C GLY A 105 -0.64 -7.61 -7.74
N MET A 106 -1.42 -6.92 -6.91
CA MET A 106 -2.06 -7.49 -5.72
C MET A 106 -3.27 -8.36 -6.11
N ARG A 107 -3.57 -9.36 -5.25
CA ARG A 107 -4.73 -10.25 -5.39
C ARG A 107 -5.70 -10.06 -4.24
#